data_d54c3d7568062e3126fbba05087b4686
#
_entry.id   d54c3d7568062e3126fbba05087b4686
#
_cell.length_a   1.000
_cell.length_b   1.000
_cell.length_c   1.000
_cell.angle_alpha   90.00
_cell.angle_beta   90.00
_cell.angle_gamma   90.00
#
_symmetry.space_group_name_H-M   'P 1'
#
loop_
_entity.id
_entity.type
_entity.pdbx_description
1 polymer ?
#
loop_
_entity_poly.entity_id
_entity_poly.type
_entity_poly.pdbx_seq_one_letter_code
_entity_poly.pdbx_strand_id
1 'polypeptide(L)'
;MGKAQPLPILITGGGRRIGLALAWHFINQKQPVIVSYRTHYPAIDGLIKAGAQCIQADFSTNDGVMAFADEVLKSTHGLRAILHNASAWMAEKPGTPLADVLACMMQIHVNTPYLLNHALERLLRGHGHAASDIIHFTDYVVERGSDKHVAYAASKAALDNMTRSFARKLAPEVKVNSIAPSLILFNEHDDAEYRQQALNKSLMKTAPGEKEVIDLVDYLLTSCFVTGRSFPLDGCRHLR
;
A
#
# COMPACT_ATOMS: atom_id res chain seq x y z
N MET A 1 -20.80 -29.01 6.75
CA MET A 1 -20.63 -27.77 5.98
C MET A 1 -19.14 -27.47 5.93
N GLY A 2 -18.51 -27.59 4.75
CA GLY A 2 -17.08 -27.24 4.58
C GLY A 2 -16.90 -25.75 4.92
N LYS A 3 -15.88 -25.41 5.71
CA LYS A 3 -15.52 -24.01 5.94
C LYS A 3 -15.16 -23.41 4.59
N ALA A 4 -15.87 -22.36 4.17
CA ALA A 4 -15.51 -21.61 2.97
C ALA A 4 -14.03 -21.20 3.09
N GLN A 5 -13.27 -21.38 2.02
CA GLN A 5 -11.89 -20.92 2.02
C GLN A 5 -11.83 -19.39 2.22
N PRO A 6 -10.90 -18.89 3.05
CA PRO A 6 -10.80 -17.46 3.24
C PRO A 6 -10.43 -16.77 1.93
N LEU A 7 -11.06 -15.62 1.67
CA LEU A 7 -10.79 -14.81 0.48
C LEU A 7 -9.38 -14.18 0.55
N PRO A 8 -8.63 -14.15 -0.54
CA PRO A 8 -7.26 -13.64 -0.52
C PRO A 8 -7.19 -12.13 -0.22
N ILE A 9 -6.04 -11.72 0.35
CA ILE A 9 -5.63 -10.32 0.46
C ILE A 9 -4.68 -10.01 -0.70
N LEU A 10 -5.01 -8.97 -1.47
CA LEU A 10 -4.18 -8.47 -2.55
C LEU A 10 -3.22 -7.40 -2.02
N ILE A 11 -1.91 -7.58 -2.23
CA ILE A 11 -0.87 -6.63 -1.82
C ILE A 11 -0.12 -6.16 -3.06
N THR A 12 -0.21 -4.88 -3.39
CA THR A 12 0.60 -4.32 -4.47
C THR A 12 2.02 -4.00 -3.99
N GLY A 13 3.04 -4.36 -4.78
CA GLY A 13 4.45 -4.11 -4.43
C GLY A 13 4.96 -4.94 -3.25
N GLY A 14 4.63 -6.24 -3.20
CA GLY A 14 4.97 -7.14 -2.10
C GLY A 14 6.34 -7.82 -2.20
N GLY A 15 7.22 -7.43 -3.14
CA GLY A 15 8.51 -8.09 -3.33
C GLY A 15 9.59 -7.73 -2.32
N ARG A 16 9.40 -6.71 -1.49
CA ARG A 16 10.38 -6.23 -0.49
C ARG A 16 9.73 -5.37 0.59
N ARG A 17 10.50 -5.11 1.68
CA ARG A 17 10.15 -4.14 2.73
C ARG A 17 8.75 -4.42 3.32
N ILE A 18 7.96 -3.37 3.56
CA ILE A 18 6.62 -3.44 4.19
C ILE A 18 5.70 -4.43 3.45
N GLY A 19 5.66 -4.36 2.11
CA GLY A 19 4.79 -5.27 1.34
C GLY A 19 5.17 -6.75 1.49
N LEU A 20 6.48 -7.06 1.57
CA LEU A 20 6.98 -8.42 1.82
C LEU A 20 6.65 -8.87 3.26
N ALA A 21 6.84 -7.99 4.24
CA ALA A 21 6.52 -8.30 5.63
C ALA A 21 5.03 -8.58 5.83
N LEU A 22 4.15 -7.79 5.21
CA LEU A 22 2.70 -8.03 5.20
C LEU A 22 2.34 -9.36 4.52
N ALA A 23 2.97 -9.69 3.39
CA ALA A 23 2.73 -10.97 2.71
C ALA A 23 3.07 -12.16 3.61
N TRP A 24 4.24 -12.14 4.24
CA TRP A 24 4.63 -13.19 5.20
C TRP A 24 3.74 -13.26 6.43
N HIS A 25 3.32 -12.10 6.96
CA HIS A 25 2.41 -12.03 8.09
C HIS A 25 1.11 -12.79 7.81
N PHE A 26 0.47 -12.51 6.67
CA PHE A 26 -0.78 -13.17 6.31
C PHE A 26 -0.60 -14.64 5.95
N ILE A 27 0.47 -15.02 5.24
CA ILE A 27 0.78 -16.42 4.96
C ILE A 27 0.91 -17.22 6.26
N ASN A 28 1.62 -16.68 7.26
CA ASN A 28 1.79 -17.33 8.57
C ASN A 28 0.46 -17.49 9.32
N GLN A 29 -0.51 -16.63 9.07
CA GLN A 29 -1.88 -16.74 9.57
C GLN A 29 -2.77 -17.67 8.72
N LYS A 30 -2.21 -18.32 7.69
CA LYS A 30 -2.95 -19.16 6.73
C LYS A 30 -3.99 -18.37 5.92
N GLN A 31 -3.81 -17.08 5.80
CA GLN A 31 -4.61 -16.20 4.96
C GLN A 31 -4.03 -16.24 3.53
N PRO A 32 -4.83 -16.58 2.50
CA PRO A 32 -4.37 -16.54 1.11
C PRO A 32 -3.92 -15.13 0.70
N VAL A 33 -2.85 -15.04 -0.08
CA VAL A 33 -2.26 -13.77 -0.51
C VAL A 33 -2.01 -13.76 -2.00
N ILE A 34 -2.39 -12.66 -2.65
CA ILE A 34 -2.00 -12.31 -4.02
C ILE A 34 -1.04 -11.14 -3.93
N VAL A 35 0.12 -11.25 -4.57
CA VAL A 35 1.18 -10.24 -4.50
C VAL A 35 1.55 -9.75 -5.90
N SER A 36 1.56 -8.43 -6.13
CA SER A 36 2.23 -7.89 -7.32
C SER A 36 3.69 -7.57 -7.03
N TYR A 37 4.55 -7.78 -8.02
CA TYR A 37 5.95 -7.33 -7.99
C TYR A 37 6.38 -6.84 -9.38
N ARG A 38 7.26 -5.83 -9.42
CA ARG A 38 7.84 -5.34 -10.68
C ARG A 38 9.15 -6.06 -10.99
N THR A 39 10.07 -6.04 -10.05
CA THR A 39 11.37 -6.70 -10.15
C THR A 39 11.32 -8.00 -9.36
N HIS A 40 11.81 -9.07 -9.97
CA HIS A 40 11.92 -10.36 -9.30
C HIS A 40 13.09 -10.32 -8.31
N TYR A 41 12.77 -10.53 -7.04
CA TYR A 41 13.74 -10.73 -5.96
C TYR A 41 13.64 -12.17 -5.46
N PRO A 42 14.71 -12.78 -4.89
CA PRO A 42 14.66 -14.14 -4.35
C PRO A 42 13.54 -14.37 -3.31
N ALA A 43 13.12 -13.31 -2.62
CA ALA A 43 11.99 -13.36 -1.69
C ALA A 43 10.66 -13.75 -2.36
N ILE A 44 10.48 -13.46 -3.65
CA ILE A 44 9.28 -13.86 -4.42
C ILE A 44 9.20 -15.39 -4.51
N ASP A 45 10.32 -16.07 -4.77
CA ASP A 45 10.35 -17.54 -4.81
C ASP A 45 9.96 -18.16 -3.46
N GLY A 46 10.37 -17.50 -2.36
CA GLY A 46 9.95 -17.87 -1.01
C GLY A 46 8.43 -17.76 -0.82
N LEU A 47 7.84 -16.65 -1.26
CA LEU A 47 6.39 -16.44 -1.18
C LEU A 47 5.62 -17.48 -2.02
N ILE A 48 6.08 -17.75 -3.24
CA ILE A 48 5.47 -18.78 -4.12
C ILE A 48 5.53 -20.16 -3.46
N LYS A 49 6.69 -20.55 -2.91
CA LYS A 49 6.85 -21.83 -2.19
C LYS A 49 5.95 -21.93 -0.97
N ALA A 50 5.65 -20.80 -0.33
CA ALA A 50 4.74 -20.71 0.81
C ALA A 50 3.25 -20.65 0.41
N GLY A 51 2.94 -20.69 -0.90
CA GLY A 51 1.57 -20.76 -1.42
C GLY A 51 0.96 -19.42 -1.80
N ALA A 52 1.72 -18.31 -1.81
CA ALA A 52 1.23 -17.04 -2.33
C ALA A 52 1.16 -17.07 -3.86
N GLN A 53 0.14 -16.43 -4.42
CA GLN A 53 0.08 -16.13 -5.84
C GLN A 53 0.87 -14.84 -6.11
N CYS A 54 1.98 -14.93 -6.83
CA CYS A 54 2.82 -13.79 -7.17
C CYS A 54 2.69 -13.48 -8.66
N ILE A 55 2.28 -12.26 -8.99
CA ILE A 55 2.03 -11.79 -10.36
C ILE A 55 2.99 -10.65 -10.68
N GLN A 56 3.79 -10.81 -11.73
CA GLN A 56 4.65 -9.72 -12.19
C GLN A 56 3.80 -8.65 -12.87
N ALA A 57 3.98 -7.38 -12.48
CA ALA A 57 3.22 -6.27 -13.00
C ALA A 57 4.07 -5.00 -13.06
N ASP A 58 3.95 -4.26 -14.15
CA ASP A 58 4.51 -2.93 -14.29
C ASP A 58 3.38 -1.88 -14.27
N PHE A 59 3.34 -1.12 -13.21
CA PHE A 59 2.34 -0.07 -13.03
C PHE A 59 2.77 1.30 -13.59
N SER A 60 3.83 1.35 -14.39
CA SER A 60 4.25 2.58 -15.08
C SER A 60 3.29 3.02 -16.18
N THR A 61 2.39 2.14 -16.61
CA THR A 61 1.37 2.40 -17.63
C THR A 61 -0.01 1.93 -17.19
N ASN A 62 -1.06 2.53 -17.73
CA ASN A 62 -2.44 2.09 -17.48
C ASN A 62 -2.68 0.67 -18.01
N ASP A 63 -2.09 0.32 -19.14
CA ASP A 63 -2.23 -1.02 -19.73
C ASP A 63 -1.63 -2.09 -18.81
N GLY A 64 -0.46 -1.82 -18.20
CA GLY A 64 0.13 -2.72 -17.22
C GLY A 64 -0.72 -2.88 -15.95
N VAL A 65 -1.37 -1.80 -15.51
CA VAL A 65 -2.33 -1.86 -14.39
C VAL A 65 -3.54 -2.72 -14.75
N MET A 66 -4.11 -2.53 -15.94
CA MET A 66 -5.30 -3.28 -16.38
C MET A 66 -4.96 -4.75 -16.64
N ALA A 67 -3.82 -5.05 -17.25
CA ALA A 67 -3.36 -6.43 -17.43
C ALA A 67 -3.23 -7.17 -16.08
N PHE A 68 -2.70 -6.50 -15.06
CA PHE A 68 -2.65 -7.06 -13.71
C PHE A 68 -4.04 -7.27 -13.11
N ALA A 69 -4.96 -6.31 -13.29
CA ALA A 69 -6.34 -6.47 -12.83
C ALA A 69 -7.01 -7.68 -13.47
N ASP A 70 -6.82 -7.90 -14.77
CA ASP A 70 -7.36 -9.04 -15.50
C ASP A 70 -6.83 -10.38 -14.97
N GLU A 71 -5.53 -10.46 -14.62
CA GLU A 71 -4.95 -11.66 -14.01
C GLU A 71 -5.54 -11.93 -12.61
N VAL A 72 -5.75 -10.90 -11.80
CA VAL A 72 -6.43 -11.05 -10.50
C VAL A 72 -7.87 -11.51 -10.70
N LEU A 73 -8.61 -10.94 -11.66
CA LEU A 73 -9.99 -11.30 -11.96
C LEU A 73 -10.16 -12.76 -12.43
N LYS A 74 -9.14 -13.33 -13.09
CA LYS A 74 -9.12 -14.74 -13.51
C LYS A 74 -8.77 -15.68 -12.34
N SER A 75 -8.03 -15.19 -11.35
CA SER A 75 -7.43 -16.02 -10.31
C SER A 75 -8.31 -16.22 -9.08
N THR A 76 -9.28 -15.33 -8.83
CA THR A 76 -10.14 -15.41 -7.65
C THR A 76 -11.56 -14.89 -7.92
N HIS A 77 -12.49 -15.36 -7.14
CA HIS A 77 -13.90 -14.91 -7.18
C HIS A 77 -14.22 -13.84 -6.14
N GLY A 78 -13.28 -13.51 -5.25
CA GLY A 78 -13.44 -12.49 -4.22
C GLY A 78 -12.15 -12.09 -3.57
N LEU A 79 -12.13 -10.91 -2.94
CA LEU A 79 -11.00 -10.37 -2.18
C LEU A 79 -11.45 -9.97 -0.77
N ARG A 80 -10.66 -10.37 0.23
CA ARG A 80 -10.85 -9.88 1.60
C ARG A 80 -10.39 -8.43 1.72
N ALA A 81 -9.30 -8.07 1.05
CA ALA A 81 -8.76 -6.71 1.07
C ALA A 81 -7.85 -6.43 -0.12
N ILE A 82 -7.67 -5.14 -0.43
CA ILE A 82 -6.61 -4.62 -1.30
C ILE A 82 -5.72 -3.69 -0.47
N LEU A 83 -4.42 -4.00 -0.39
CA LEU A 83 -3.40 -3.17 0.24
C LEU A 83 -2.57 -2.49 -0.86
N HIS A 84 -2.82 -1.20 -1.10
CA HIS A 84 -2.09 -0.40 -2.09
C HIS A 84 -0.76 0.08 -1.53
N ASN A 85 0.23 -0.82 -1.51
CA ASN A 85 1.57 -0.56 -0.99
C ASN A 85 2.59 -0.22 -2.10
N ALA A 86 2.33 -0.55 -3.37
CA ALA A 86 3.23 -0.21 -4.47
C ALA A 86 3.49 1.30 -4.50
N SER A 87 4.77 1.66 -4.56
CA SER A 87 5.22 3.04 -4.56
C SER A 87 6.49 3.18 -5.41
N ALA A 88 6.68 4.35 -5.97
CA ALA A 88 7.92 4.80 -6.58
C ALA A 88 8.35 6.12 -5.95
N TRP A 89 9.61 6.45 -6.11
CA TRP A 89 10.16 7.72 -5.71
C TRP A 89 11.11 8.20 -6.79
N MET A 90 10.94 9.44 -7.20
CA MET A 90 11.82 10.11 -8.17
C MET A 90 12.19 11.48 -7.62
N ALA A 91 13.48 11.79 -7.63
CA ALA A 91 13.97 13.06 -7.11
C ALA A 91 13.73 14.20 -8.11
N GLU A 92 13.29 15.35 -7.60
CA GLU A 92 13.25 16.61 -8.34
C GLU A 92 14.63 17.27 -8.27
N LYS A 93 15.55 16.88 -9.18
CA LYS A 93 16.91 17.42 -9.25
C LYS A 93 17.07 18.41 -10.42
N PRO A 94 18.04 19.34 -10.38
CA PRO A 94 18.38 20.15 -11.53
C PRO A 94 18.61 19.30 -12.78
N GLY A 95 17.98 19.65 -13.90
CA GLY A 95 18.06 18.88 -15.16
C GLY A 95 17.11 17.70 -15.29
N THR A 96 16.35 17.35 -14.25
CA THR A 96 15.29 16.34 -14.35
C THR A 96 14.05 16.94 -15.03
N PRO A 97 13.43 16.26 -16.01
CA PRO A 97 12.18 16.70 -16.62
C PRO A 97 11.05 16.66 -15.57
N LEU A 98 10.67 17.82 -15.02
CA LEU A 98 9.70 17.89 -13.92
C LEU A 98 8.33 17.34 -14.29
N ALA A 99 7.91 17.47 -15.54
CA ALA A 99 6.66 16.90 -16.04
C ALA A 99 6.68 15.36 -15.94
N ASP A 100 7.81 14.72 -16.25
CA ASP A 100 7.95 13.26 -16.16
C ASP A 100 7.96 12.78 -14.69
N VAL A 101 8.58 13.56 -13.79
CA VAL A 101 8.54 13.28 -12.35
C VAL A 101 7.10 13.29 -11.86
N LEU A 102 6.36 14.35 -12.16
CA LEU A 102 4.95 14.46 -11.76
C LEU A 102 4.11 13.34 -12.37
N ALA A 103 4.26 13.08 -13.67
CA ALA A 103 3.53 12.01 -14.35
C ALA A 103 3.81 10.64 -13.73
N CYS A 104 5.07 10.32 -13.44
CA CYS A 104 5.46 9.07 -12.78
C CYS A 104 4.86 8.94 -11.38
N MET A 105 4.91 10.00 -10.55
CA MET A 105 4.34 9.98 -9.21
C MET A 105 2.81 9.83 -9.26
N MET A 106 2.14 10.55 -10.15
CA MET A 106 0.68 10.43 -10.34
C MET A 106 0.29 9.06 -10.89
N GLN A 107 1.07 8.48 -11.79
CA GLN A 107 0.78 7.16 -12.35
C GLN A 107 0.77 6.08 -11.27
N ILE A 108 1.80 6.03 -10.43
CA ILE A 108 1.92 4.95 -9.44
C ILE A 108 1.03 5.16 -8.20
N HIS A 109 0.88 6.41 -7.73
CA HIS A 109 0.17 6.68 -6.49
C HIS A 109 -1.32 7.03 -6.67
N VAL A 110 -1.72 7.43 -7.89
CA VAL A 110 -3.10 7.88 -8.16
C VAL A 110 -3.78 7.00 -9.21
N ASN A 111 -3.25 6.94 -10.44
CA ASN A 111 -3.88 6.19 -11.51
C ASN A 111 -3.97 4.70 -11.17
N THR A 112 -2.88 4.11 -10.65
CA THR A 112 -2.85 2.68 -10.31
C THR A 112 -3.91 2.30 -9.28
N PRO A 113 -3.97 2.90 -8.05
CA PRO A 113 -5.02 2.57 -7.10
C PRO A 113 -6.43 2.91 -7.63
N TYR A 114 -6.59 4.01 -8.37
CA TYR A 114 -7.87 4.38 -8.95
C TYR A 114 -8.40 3.30 -9.89
N LEU A 115 -7.58 2.88 -10.86
CA LEU A 115 -7.95 1.86 -11.84
C LEU A 115 -8.20 0.49 -11.19
N LEU A 116 -7.32 0.07 -10.27
CA LEU A 116 -7.47 -1.21 -9.56
C LEU A 116 -8.73 -1.23 -8.68
N ASN A 117 -9.01 -0.15 -7.95
CA ASN A 117 -10.22 -0.06 -7.13
C ASN A 117 -11.49 -0.21 -7.98
N HIS A 118 -11.52 0.39 -9.18
CA HIS A 118 -12.66 0.26 -10.09
C HIS A 118 -12.73 -1.12 -10.74
N ALA A 119 -11.62 -1.62 -11.27
CA ALA A 119 -11.60 -2.91 -11.97
C ALA A 119 -11.93 -4.09 -11.05
N LEU A 120 -11.47 -4.02 -9.78
CA LEU A 120 -11.62 -5.10 -8.80
C LEU A 120 -12.80 -4.89 -7.82
N GLU A 121 -13.58 -3.81 -7.95
CA GLU A 121 -14.71 -3.49 -7.05
C GLU A 121 -15.63 -4.69 -6.83
N ARG A 122 -15.96 -5.42 -7.90
CA ARG A 122 -16.83 -6.59 -7.84
C ARG A 122 -16.29 -7.73 -6.96
N LEU A 123 -14.97 -7.84 -6.82
CA LEU A 123 -14.33 -8.85 -5.96
C LEU A 123 -14.36 -8.48 -4.47
N LEU A 124 -14.65 -7.22 -4.14
CA LEU A 124 -14.76 -6.74 -2.77
C LEU A 124 -16.19 -6.74 -2.23
N ARG A 125 -17.19 -6.87 -3.11
CA ARG A 125 -18.60 -6.80 -2.75
C ARG A 125 -19.26 -8.18 -2.66
N GLY A 126 -20.32 -8.29 -1.87
CA GLY A 126 -21.19 -9.47 -1.90
C GLY A 126 -20.69 -10.70 -1.13
N HIS A 127 -19.71 -10.56 -0.24
CA HIS A 127 -19.10 -11.70 0.48
C HIS A 127 -19.65 -11.95 1.90
N GLY A 128 -20.85 -11.49 2.18
CA GLY A 128 -21.53 -11.75 3.46
C GLY A 128 -21.49 -10.56 4.43
N HIS A 129 -21.58 -10.83 5.74
CA HIS A 129 -21.76 -9.79 6.76
C HIS A 129 -20.49 -9.00 7.13
N ALA A 130 -19.32 -9.46 6.73
CA ALA A 130 -18.06 -8.73 6.98
C ALA A 130 -17.71 -7.84 5.79
N ALA A 131 -17.51 -6.55 6.02
CA ALA A 131 -17.03 -5.64 5.01
C ALA A 131 -15.63 -6.05 4.54
N SER A 132 -15.38 -5.95 3.23
CA SER A 132 -14.01 -6.00 2.69
C SER A 132 -13.27 -4.69 2.93
N ASP A 133 -11.97 -4.65 2.66
CA ASP A 133 -11.14 -3.49 2.95
C ASP A 133 -10.31 -3.04 1.75
N ILE A 134 -10.12 -1.73 1.65
CA ILE A 134 -9.07 -1.10 0.86
C ILE A 134 -8.20 -0.28 1.81
N ILE A 135 -6.89 -0.52 1.80
CA ILE A 135 -5.92 0.25 2.59
C ILE A 135 -4.91 0.89 1.64
N HIS A 136 -4.87 2.22 1.63
CA HIS A 136 -3.89 3.00 0.88
C HIS A 136 -2.68 3.32 1.76
N PHE A 137 -1.47 3.10 1.27
CA PHE A 137 -0.25 3.58 1.92
C PHE A 137 0.09 4.97 1.38
N THR A 138 -0.31 5.99 2.12
CA THR A 138 0.00 7.40 1.86
C THR A 138 1.39 7.76 2.41
N ASP A 139 1.54 8.91 3.01
CA ASP A 139 2.79 9.34 3.65
C ASP A 139 2.47 10.52 4.59
N TYR A 140 3.27 10.73 5.65
CA TYR A 140 3.11 11.85 6.57
C TYR A 140 3.21 13.23 5.88
N VAL A 141 3.86 13.31 4.70
CA VAL A 141 3.95 14.55 3.90
C VAL A 141 2.59 15.05 3.39
N VAL A 142 1.53 14.24 3.46
CA VAL A 142 0.17 14.65 3.07
C VAL A 142 -0.30 15.85 3.89
N GLU A 143 0.02 15.90 5.17
CA GLU A 143 -0.38 17.00 6.05
C GLU A 143 0.59 18.19 5.98
N ARG A 144 1.85 17.92 5.69
CA ARG A 144 2.95 18.88 5.85
C ARG A 144 3.44 19.48 4.52
N GLY A 145 3.28 18.74 3.43
CA GLY A 145 3.95 19.02 2.17
C GLY A 145 5.44 18.67 2.19
N SER A 146 6.13 18.96 1.09
CA SER A 146 7.56 18.78 0.94
C SER A 146 8.13 19.85 0.01
N ASP A 147 9.14 20.56 0.45
CA ASP A 147 9.89 21.55 -0.35
C ASP A 147 10.83 20.89 -1.38
N LYS A 148 11.23 19.64 -1.13
CA LYS A 148 12.19 18.86 -1.94
C LYS A 148 11.54 17.87 -2.89
N HIS A 149 10.29 17.48 -2.62
CA HIS A 149 9.59 16.37 -3.31
C HIS A 149 8.11 16.76 -3.51
N VAL A 150 7.88 17.86 -4.24
CA VAL A 150 6.53 18.44 -4.43
C VAL A 150 5.60 17.48 -5.17
N ALA A 151 6.08 16.85 -6.27
CA ALA A 151 5.30 15.91 -7.06
C ALA A 151 4.92 14.66 -6.24
N TYR A 152 5.86 14.13 -5.45
CA TYR A 152 5.58 13.00 -4.55
C TYR A 152 4.53 13.37 -3.51
N ALA A 153 4.71 14.49 -2.79
CA ALA A 153 3.77 14.94 -1.77
C ALA A 153 2.38 15.19 -2.36
N ALA A 154 2.28 15.83 -3.52
CA ALA A 154 1.03 16.07 -4.23
C ALA A 154 0.33 14.76 -4.60
N SER A 155 1.06 13.76 -5.13
CA SER A 155 0.49 12.46 -5.48
C SER A 155 -0.03 11.68 -4.25
N LYS A 156 0.68 11.75 -3.12
CA LYS A 156 0.23 11.13 -1.85
C LYS A 156 -0.98 11.85 -1.25
N ALA A 157 -1.06 13.16 -1.37
CA ALA A 157 -2.24 13.94 -0.97
C ALA A 157 -3.47 13.60 -1.82
N ALA A 158 -3.28 13.38 -3.13
CA ALA A 158 -4.35 12.92 -4.01
C ALA A 158 -4.83 11.51 -3.61
N LEU A 159 -3.93 10.59 -3.29
CA LEU A 159 -4.26 9.25 -2.79
C LEU A 159 -5.03 9.31 -1.46
N ASP A 160 -4.65 10.21 -0.55
CA ASP A 160 -5.35 10.41 0.70
C ASP A 160 -6.79 10.93 0.48
N ASN A 161 -6.98 11.87 -0.45
CA ASN A 161 -8.33 12.29 -0.84
C ASN A 161 -9.15 11.15 -1.44
N MET A 162 -8.54 10.31 -2.29
CA MET A 162 -9.21 9.12 -2.84
C MET A 162 -9.68 8.14 -1.77
N THR A 163 -8.97 8.03 -0.65
CA THR A 163 -9.40 7.23 0.51
C THR A 163 -10.80 7.65 0.96
N ARG A 164 -11.03 8.93 1.16
CA ARG A 164 -12.33 9.48 1.58
C ARG A 164 -13.40 9.31 0.49
N SER A 165 -13.03 9.52 -0.75
CA SER A 165 -13.93 9.41 -1.89
C SER A 165 -14.43 7.98 -2.11
N PHE A 166 -13.51 6.99 -2.09
CA PHE A 166 -13.88 5.59 -2.19
C PHE A 166 -14.60 5.07 -0.94
N ALA A 167 -14.27 5.55 0.26
CA ALA A 167 -15.02 5.22 1.47
C ALA A 167 -16.51 5.60 1.33
N ARG A 168 -16.80 6.80 0.80
CA ARG A 168 -18.18 7.24 0.54
C ARG A 168 -18.87 6.43 -0.56
N LYS A 169 -18.12 6.06 -1.61
CA LYS A 169 -18.65 5.32 -2.76
C LYS A 169 -18.97 3.87 -2.41
N LEU A 170 -18.15 3.22 -1.59
CA LEU A 170 -18.15 1.78 -1.41
C LEU A 170 -18.81 1.31 -0.10
N ALA A 171 -19.07 2.22 0.84
CA ALA A 171 -19.79 1.88 2.07
C ALA A 171 -21.23 1.44 1.76
N PRO A 172 -21.81 0.53 2.57
CA PRO A 172 -21.25 -0.11 3.76
C PRO A 172 -20.44 -1.39 3.47
N GLU A 173 -20.37 -1.86 2.24
CA GLU A 173 -19.82 -3.17 1.89
C GLU A 173 -18.29 -3.21 1.92
N VAL A 174 -17.64 -2.06 1.66
CA VAL A 174 -16.17 -1.96 1.64
C VAL A 174 -15.74 -0.78 2.49
N LYS A 175 -14.85 -1.02 3.44
CA LYS A 175 -14.17 0.03 4.21
C LYS A 175 -12.92 0.49 3.45
N VAL A 176 -12.67 1.79 3.45
CA VAL A 176 -11.48 2.35 2.79
C VAL A 176 -10.78 3.28 3.76
N ASN A 177 -9.53 2.97 4.10
CA ASN A 177 -8.71 3.76 5.01
C ASN A 177 -7.31 3.96 4.42
N SER A 178 -6.53 4.87 4.99
CA SER A 178 -5.12 5.03 4.67
C SER A 178 -4.22 4.98 5.89
N ILE A 179 -3.01 4.52 5.68
CA ILE A 179 -1.90 4.57 6.63
C ILE A 179 -0.90 5.57 6.07
N ALA A 180 -0.48 6.54 6.90
CA ALA A 180 0.43 7.61 6.53
C ALA A 180 1.75 7.48 7.31
N PRO A 181 2.67 6.60 6.88
CA PRO A 181 3.92 6.39 7.57
C PRO A 181 4.93 7.52 7.32
N SER A 182 5.86 7.69 8.25
CA SER A 182 7.12 8.38 8.00
C SER A 182 8.26 7.35 7.86
N LEU A 183 9.34 7.51 8.60
CA LEU A 183 10.42 6.53 8.63
C LEU A 183 9.99 5.29 9.40
N ILE A 184 9.77 4.17 8.70
CA ILE A 184 9.47 2.87 9.29
C ILE A 184 10.73 2.00 9.35
N LEU A 185 11.51 1.97 8.25
CA LEU A 185 12.69 1.11 8.07
C LEU A 185 13.82 1.90 7.44
N PHE A 186 15.03 1.61 7.86
CA PHE A 186 16.22 2.02 7.15
C PHE A 186 16.50 1.13 5.93
N ASN A 187 17.26 1.66 4.97
CA ASN A 187 17.87 0.85 3.93
C ASN A 187 19.20 0.25 4.45
N GLU A 188 19.64 -0.83 3.80
CA GLU A 188 20.91 -1.50 4.17
C GLU A 188 22.12 -0.57 4.05
N HIS A 189 22.08 0.35 3.08
CA HIS A 189 23.19 1.27 2.78
C HIS A 189 23.10 2.62 3.51
N ASP A 190 22.06 2.83 4.35
CA ASP A 190 21.95 4.05 5.16
C ASP A 190 23.05 4.02 6.24
N ASP A 191 23.98 4.99 6.21
CA ASP A 191 25.06 5.11 7.19
C ASP A 191 24.56 5.57 8.57
N ALA A 192 25.44 5.50 9.56
CA ALA A 192 25.08 5.83 10.95
C ALA A 192 24.71 7.30 11.14
N GLU A 193 25.34 8.21 10.40
CA GLU A 193 25.07 9.65 10.47
C GLU A 193 23.66 9.94 9.90
N TYR A 194 23.37 9.43 8.72
CA TYR A 194 22.05 9.56 8.12
C TYR A 194 20.95 8.97 9.03
N ARG A 195 21.20 7.76 9.60
CA ARG A 195 20.25 7.13 10.53
C ARG A 195 19.97 8.03 11.73
N GLN A 196 21.01 8.58 12.36
CA GLN A 196 20.83 9.47 13.49
C GLN A 196 20.07 10.75 13.12
N GLN A 197 20.41 11.36 11.99
CA GLN A 197 19.70 12.54 11.48
C GLN A 197 18.22 12.23 11.16
N ALA A 198 17.96 11.07 10.57
CA ALA A 198 16.60 10.63 10.24
C ALA A 198 15.75 10.38 11.49
N LEU A 199 16.31 9.72 12.51
CA LEU A 199 15.66 9.50 13.81
C LEU A 199 15.31 10.82 14.51
N ASN A 200 16.22 11.79 14.44
CA ASN A 200 15.99 13.10 15.04
C ASN A 200 14.85 13.88 14.40
N LYS A 201 14.31 13.47 13.24
CA LYS A 201 13.18 14.13 12.58
C LYS A 201 11.83 13.80 13.21
N SER A 202 11.71 12.83 14.08
CA SER A 202 10.49 12.54 14.85
C SER A 202 10.72 12.76 16.35
N LEU A 203 9.66 13.01 17.10
CA LEU A 203 9.77 13.15 18.56
C LEU A 203 10.07 11.82 19.24
N MET A 204 9.59 10.71 18.68
CA MET A 204 9.86 9.37 19.21
C MET A 204 11.30 8.89 18.96
N LYS A 205 12.03 9.49 18.00
CA LYS A 205 13.43 9.17 17.68
C LYS A 205 13.71 7.69 17.45
N THR A 206 12.76 6.98 16.90
CA THR A 206 12.86 5.54 16.59
C THR A 206 12.42 5.25 15.16
N ALA A 207 12.97 4.18 14.57
CA ALA A 207 12.42 3.52 13.40
C ALA A 207 11.71 2.24 13.90
N PRO A 208 10.36 2.23 13.92
CA PRO A 208 9.62 1.21 14.68
C PRO A 208 9.65 -0.18 14.05
N GLY A 209 10.04 -0.28 12.78
CA GLY A 209 10.00 -1.54 12.05
C GLY A 209 8.61 -1.86 11.49
N GLU A 210 8.54 -2.98 10.76
CA GLU A 210 7.31 -3.39 10.05
C GLU A 210 6.16 -3.72 11.00
N LYS A 211 6.46 -4.07 12.24
CA LYS A 211 5.45 -4.53 13.21
C LYS A 211 4.36 -3.48 13.43
N GLU A 212 4.72 -2.20 13.58
CA GLU A 212 3.72 -1.13 13.78
C GLU A 212 2.76 -1.01 12.59
N VAL A 213 3.26 -1.20 11.37
CA VAL A 213 2.43 -1.19 10.18
C VAL A 213 1.51 -2.41 10.16
N ILE A 214 2.03 -3.58 10.49
CA ILE A 214 1.28 -4.84 10.54
C ILE A 214 0.15 -4.74 11.57
N ASP A 215 0.46 -4.29 12.79
CA ASP A 215 -0.53 -4.15 13.88
C ASP A 215 -1.67 -3.20 13.47
N LEU A 216 -1.35 -2.09 12.78
CA LEU A 216 -2.36 -1.17 12.30
C LEU A 216 -3.19 -1.75 11.15
N VAL A 217 -2.57 -2.49 10.23
CA VAL A 217 -3.31 -3.20 9.17
C VAL A 217 -4.26 -4.22 9.78
N ASP A 218 -3.82 -5.02 10.75
CA ASP A 218 -4.67 -5.99 11.47
C ASP A 218 -5.84 -5.29 12.18
N TYR A 219 -5.59 -4.16 12.84
CA TYR A 219 -6.66 -3.36 13.45
C TYR A 219 -7.69 -2.91 12.40
N LEU A 220 -7.26 -2.38 11.27
CA LEU A 220 -8.15 -1.91 10.22
C LEU A 220 -8.98 -3.05 9.61
N LEU A 221 -8.37 -4.21 9.40
CA LEU A 221 -9.04 -5.39 8.88
C LEU A 221 -10.06 -5.99 9.88
N THR A 222 -9.81 -5.89 11.17
CA THR A 222 -10.71 -6.41 12.22
C THR A 222 -11.80 -5.43 12.65
N SER A 223 -11.57 -4.12 12.51
CA SER A 223 -12.57 -3.11 12.80
C SER A 223 -13.78 -3.26 11.88
N CYS A 224 -14.99 -3.19 12.42
CA CYS A 224 -16.23 -3.22 11.64
C CYS A 224 -16.81 -1.83 11.35
N PHE A 225 -16.20 -0.75 11.87
CA PHE A 225 -16.82 0.59 11.84
C PHE A 225 -15.90 1.69 11.30
N VAL A 226 -14.59 1.49 11.29
CA VAL A 226 -13.62 2.51 10.86
C VAL A 226 -13.51 2.53 9.34
N THR A 227 -13.89 3.65 8.71
CA THR A 227 -13.75 3.90 7.28
C THR A 227 -13.56 5.39 6.98
N GLY A 228 -12.91 5.74 5.87
CA GLY A 228 -12.66 7.11 5.44
C GLY A 228 -11.63 7.86 6.29
N ARG A 229 -10.74 7.15 7.00
CA ARG A 229 -9.75 7.74 7.90
C ARG A 229 -8.33 7.52 7.42
N SER A 230 -7.47 8.50 7.73
CA SER A 230 -6.02 8.42 7.60
C SER A 230 -5.41 8.22 8.98
N PHE A 231 -4.46 7.29 9.06
CA PHE A 231 -3.79 6.91 10.31
C PHE A 231 -2.29 7.21 10.19
N PRO A 232 -1.80 8.31 10.80
CA PRO A 232 -0.38 8.62 10.78
C PRO A 232 0.42 7.64 11.62
N LEU A 233 1.54 7.14 11.07
CA LEU A 233 2.59 6.39 11.75
C LEU A 233 3.90 7.15 11.61
N ASP A 234 3.98 8.32 12.26
CA ASP A 234 5.05 9.29 12.01
C ASP A 234 5.90 9.63 13.25
N GLY A 235 5.59 9.04 14.42
CA GLY A 235 6.31 9.31 15.66
C GLY A 235 6.27 10.80 16.05
N CYS A 236 5.14 11.47 15.80
CA CYS A 236 4.96 12.90 15.99
C CYS A 236 5.87 13.78 15.10
N ARG A 237 6.24 13.33 13.91
CA ARG A 237 7.07 14.09 12.98
C ARG A 237 6.36 15.33 12.43
N HIS A 238 5.04 15.31 12.34
CA HIS A 238 4.22 16.44 11.90
C HIS A 238 4.28 17.65 12.83
N LEU A 239 4.64 17.46 14.10
CA LEU A 239 4.78 18.55 15.09
C LEU A 239 6.19 19.14 15.15
N ARG A 240 7.10 18.80 14.19
CA ARG A 240 8.50 19.19 14.25
C ARG A 240 8.95 20.05 13.08
#